data_48bc03f5a515560ba9fd3e8300e28362
#
_entry.id   48bc03f5a515560ba9fd3e8300e28362
#
_cell.length_a   1.000
_cell.length_b   1.000
_cell.length_c   1.000
_cell.angle_alpha   90.00
_cell.angle_beta   90.00
_cell.angle_gamma   90.00
#
_symmetry.space_group_name_H-M   'P 1'
#
loop_
_entity.id
_entity.type
_entity.pdbx_description
1 polymer ?
#
loop_
_entity_poly.entity_id
_entity_poly.type
_entity_poly.pdbx_seq_one_letter_code
_entity_poly.pdbx_strand_id
1 'polypeptide(L)'
;EARVRELGTELAIRLRPALSGLATGRPTRRRTGSLDLDRTIRGNMRHVVPLDGRPQVVPVHPVFHAPMARDIDWHLIVLVDVSGSMSESVVYSALTAAILAESPALDVDFLAFSTEVLDFTGHVHDPLSLLLEVSVGGGTDIASALRVARSRVRVPSRTLLVLISDFEEFGSDVPLLAEVEALATSGVTLLGCAALNDTGTGVYNAGIAARVAGAGMRVAAVSPLDLARWVGAVIREGSR
;
A
#
# COMPACT_ATOMS: atom_id res chain seq x y z
N GLU A 1 -12.84 11.70 16.04
CA GLU A 1 -12.84 12.14 14.64
C GLU A 1 -11.68 13.11 14.33
N ALA A 2 -11.51 14.22 15.10
CA ALA A 2 -10.46 15.22 14.82
C ALA A 2 -9.05 14.60 14.87
N ARG A 3 -8.76 13.76 15.86
CA ARG A 3 -7.46 13.09 16.04
C ARG A 3 -7.15 12.08 14.94
N VAL A 4 -8.16 11.40 14.40
CA VAL A 4 -8.01 10.48 13.27
C VAL A 4 -7.68 11.23 11.98
N ARG A 5 -8.32 12.38 11.73
CA ARG A 5 -8.00 13.25 10.58
C ARG A 5 -6.60 13.83 10.67
N GLU A 6 -6.17 14.22 11.86
CA GLU A 6 -4.81 14.74 12.10
C GLU A 6 -3.75 13.67 11.83
N LEU A 7 -3.95 12.46 12.36
CA LEU A 7 -3.10 11.28 12.09
C LEU A 7 -3.08 10.92 10.60
N GLY A 8 -4.22 10.95 9.92
CA GLY A 8 -4.31 10.70 8.48
C GLY A 8 -3.50 11.71 7.67
N THR A 9 -3.59 13.00 8.01
CA THR A 9 -2.84 14.05 7.34
C THR A 9 -1.33 13.91 7.56
N GLU A 10 -0.92 13.61 8.79
CA GLU A 10 0.49 13.40 9.13
C GLU A 10 1.08 12.17 8.41
N LEU A 11 0.34 11.06 8.39
CA LEU A 11 0.73 9.85 7.67
C LEU A 11 0.80 10.10 6.16
N ALA A 12 -0.19 10.79 5.56
CA ALA A 12 -0.19 11.12 4.15
C ALA A 12 1.04 11.95 3.75
N ILE A 13 1.43 12.94 4.55
CA ILE A 13 2.64 13.75 4.33
C ILE A 13 3.90 12.88 4.38
N ARG A 14 3.97 11.94 5.32
CA ARG A 14 5.14 11.05 5.49
C ARG A 14 5.21 9.96 4.42
N LEU A 15 4.07 9.46 3.92
CA LEU A 15 4.01 8.35 2.97
C LEU A 15 4.14 8.80 1.51
N ARG A 16 3.66 9.99 1.15
CA ARG A 16 3.79 10.55 -0.22
C ARG A 16 5.21 10.46 -0.80
N PRO A 17 6.30 10.78 -0.08
CA PRO A 17 7.64 10.65 -0.64
C PRO A 17 8.05 9.19 -0.92
N ALA A 18 7.55 8.23 -0.14
CA ALA A 18 7.84 6.80 -0.36
C ALA A 18 7.16 6.27 -1.63
N LEU A 19 6.00 6.84 -1.99
CA LEU A 19 5.19 6.45 -3.15
C LEU A 19 5.43 7.36 -4.38
N SER A 20 6.01 8.55 -4.20
CA SER A 20 6.19 9.55 -5.28
C SER A 20 7.03 9.07 -6.46
N GLY A 21 7.87 8.06 -6.27
CA GLY A 21 8.65 7.45 -7.34
C GLY A 21 7.87 6.49 -8.23
N LEU A 22 6.67 6.07 -7.84
CA LEU A 22 5.86 5.09 -8.59
C LEU A 22 5.09 5.72 -9.75
N ALA A 23 4.83 7.03 -9.68
CA ALA A 23 3.99 7.75 -10.65
C ALA A 23 4.77 8.60 -11.66
N THR A 24 6.11 8.65 -11.60
CA THR A 24 6.90 9.47 -12.51
C THR A 24 7.23 8.72 -13.79
N GLY A 25 6.47 9.00 -14.86
CA GLY A 25 6.81 8.58 -16.21
C GLY A 25 8.24 9.00 -16.60
N ARG A 26 8.87 8.24 -17.50
CA ARG A 26 10.21 8.58 -18.02
C ARG A 26 10.22 9.99 -18.62
N PRO A 27 11.28 10.79 -18.38
CA PRO A 27 11.37 12.12 -18.98
C PRO A 27 11.37 12.04 -20.49
N THR A 28 10.56 12.88 -21.15
CA THR A 28 10.45 12.93 -22.61
C THR A 28 10.44 14.37 -23.10
N ARG A 29 10.87 14.61 -24.33
CA ARG A 29 10.74 15.91 -25.02
C ARG A 29 9.42 16.02 -25.82
N ARG A 30 8.63 14.96 -25.88
CA ARG A 30 7.32 15.02 -26.52
C ARG A 30 6.33 15.74 -25.60
N ARG A 31 5.52 16.65 -26.15
CA ARG A 31 4.50 17.43 -25.39
C ARG A 31 3.30 16.55 -25.02
N THR A 32 3.55 15.49 -24.22
CA THR A 32 2.55 14.49 -23.86
C THR A 32 2.63 14.26 -22.36
N GLY A 33 2.01 15.09 -21.57
CA GLY A 33 2.00 14.92 -20.11
C GLY A 33 2.34 16.18 -19.34
N SER A 34 2.59 16.07 -18.03
CA SER A 34 2.95 17.21 -17.18
C SER A 34 4.38 17.67 -17.42
N LEU A 35 4.60 18.99 -17.33
CA LEU A 35 5.93 19.60 -17.47
C LEU A 35 6.79 19.24 -16.25
N ASP A 36 8.00 18.70 -16.48
CA ASP A 36 9.04 18.55 -15.47
C ASP A 36 9.79 19.89 -15.32
N LEU A 37 9.33 20.71 -14.40
CA LEU A 37 9.88 22.04 -14.17
C LEU A 37 11.37 22.00 -13.80
N ASP A 38 11.75 21.12 -12.93
CA ASP A 38 13.12 20.98 -12.43
C ASP A 38 14.12 20.66 -13.56
N ARG A 39 13.80 19.67 -14.38
CA ARG A 39 14.64 19.29 -15.53
C ARG A 39 14.59 20.32 -16.63
N THR A 40 13.43 20.94 -16.84
CA THR A 40 13.28 22.01 -17.83
C THR A 40 14.14 23.21 -17.44
N ILE A 41 14.10 23.68 -16.18
CA ILE A 41 14.92 24.81 -15.72
C ILE A 41 16.40 24.46 -15.82
N ARG A 42 16.84 23.31 -15.25
CA ARG A 42 18.26 22.89 -15.28
C ARG A 42 18.80 22.76 -16.70
N GLY A 43 18.03 22.19 -17.62
CA GLY A 43 18.44 22.01 -19.03
C GLY A 43 18.46 23.31 -19.83
N ASN A 44 17.82 24.37 -19.36
CA ASN A 44 17.70 25.65 -20.05
C ASN A 44 18.44 26.81 -19.33
N MET A 45 19.24 26.53 -18.30
CA MET A 45 20.01 27.56 -17.56
C MET A 45 20.93 28.40 -18.44
N ARG A 46 21.35 27.90 -19.62
CA ARG A 46 22.13 28.65 -20.62
C ARG A 46 21.26 29.63 -21.46
N HIS A 47 19.95 29.52 -21.39
CA HIS A 47 18.99 30.35 -22.13
C HIS A 47 18.34 31.35 -21.17
N VAL A 48 19.14 32.19 -20.53
CA VAL A 48 18.68 33.24 -19.65
C VAL A 48 18.62 34.56 -20.43
N VAL A 49 17.49 35.22 -20.41
CA VAL A 49 17.29 36.53 -20.99
C VAL A 49 16.86 37.52 -19.91
N PRO A 50 17.34 38.76 -19.92
CA PRO A 50 16.83 39.79 -19.04
C PRO A 50 15.42 40.21 -19.50
N LEU A 51 14.42 40.02 -18.68
CA LEU A 51 13.07 40.54 -18.88
C LEU A 51 12.74 41.47 -17.70
N ASP A 52 12.40 42.71 -17.98
CA ASP A 52 12.14 43.73 -16.95
C ASP A 52 13.27 43.89 -15.91
N GLY A 53 14.53 43.75 -16.34
CA GLY A 53 15.71 43.84 -15.48
C GLY A 53 15.97 42.64 -14.57
N ARG A 54 15.19 41.55 -14.72
CA ARG A 54 15.38 40.30 -13.97
C ARG A 54 15.79 39.17 -14.89
N PRO A 55 16.75 38.31 -14.49
CA PRO A 55 17.11 37.16 -15.28
C PRO A 55 15.97 36.13 -15.30
N GLN A 56 15.49 35.78 -16.48
CA GLN A 56 14.46 34.76 -16.67
C GLN A 56 14.99 33.61 -17.55
N VAL A 57 14.72 32.38 -17.14
CA VAL A 57 15.07 31.20 -17.93
C VAL A 57 13.98 30.97 -18.97
N VAL A 58 14.38 30.99 -20.26
CA VAL A 58 13.48 30.67 -21.36
C VAL A 58 13.51 29.17 -21.62
N PRO A 59 12.38 28.46 -21.50
CA PRO A 59 12.31 27.00 -21.69
C PRO A 59 12.32 26.62 -23.18
N VAL A 60 13.47 26.79 -23.83
CA VAL A 60 13.65 26.44 -25.25
C VAL A 60 13.50 24.93 -25.47
N HIS A 61 13.92 24.12 -24.48
CA HIS A 61 13.85 22.67 -24.50
C HIS A 61 13.06 22.16 -23.29
N PRO A 62 11.71 22.27 -23.29
CA PRO A 62 10.91 21.77 -22.18
C PRO A 62 11.00 20.24 -22.11
N VAL A 63 11.07 19.74 -20.89
CA VAL A 63 11.04 18.31 -20.58
C VAL A 63 9.70 18.01 -19.95
N PHE A 64 9.06 16.96 -20.44
CA PHE A 64 7.76 16.49 -19.93
C PHE A 64 7.90 15.11 -19.30
N HIS A 65 7.04 14.77 -18.38
CA HIS A 65 6.83 13.37 -17.99
C HIS A 65 6.03 12.71 -19.11
N ALA A 66 6.51 11.59 -19.64
CA ALA A 66 5.71 10.81 -20.57
C ALA A 66 4.42 10.41 -19.84
N PRO A 67 3.23 10.54 -20.47
CA PRO A 67 2.05 9.92 -19.91
C PRO A 67 2.39 8.43 -19.77
N MET A 68 2.38 7.93 -18.54
CA MET A 68 2.33 6.48 -18.37
C MET A 68 1.04 6.06 -19.06
N ALA A 69 1.14 5.19 -20.09
CA ALA A 69 0.01 4.35 -20.39
C ALA A 69 -0.46 3.81 -19.03
N ARG A 70 -1.74 3.92 -18.73
CA ARG A 70 -2.36 3.31 -17.54
C ARG A 70 -2.33 1.78 -17.71
N ASP A 71 -1.18 1.20 -17.86
CA ASP A 71 -0.97 -0.16 -17.42
C ASP A 71 -0.91 -0.05 -15.90
N ILE A 72 -2.03 -0.31 -15.27
CA ILE A 72 -2.11 -0.55 -13.83
C ILE A 72 -1.20 -1.73 -13.61
N ASP A 73 0.04 -1.42 -13.23
CA ASP A 73 1.07 -2.44 -13.27
C ASP A 73 0.97 -3.37 -12.07
N TRP A 74 0.33 -2.92 -10.98
CA TRP A 74 0.27 -3.69 -9.74
C TRP A 74 -1.12 -3.71 -9.11
N HIS A 75 -1.54 -4.91 -8.71
CA HIS A 75 -2.73 -5.15 -7.90
C HIS A 75 -2.31 -5.32 -6.44
N LEU A 76 -2.80 -4.46 -5.56
CA LEU A 76 -2.56 -4.50 -4.13
C LEU A 76 -3.83 -4.98 -3.43
N ILE A 77 -3.76 -6.13 -2.77
CA ILE A 77 -4.84 -6.62 -1.93
C ILE A 77 -4.44 -6.40 -0.48
N VAL A 78 -5.19 -5.58 0.26
CA VAL A 78 -4.98 -5.31 1.68
C VAL A 78 -6.03 -6.05 2.48
N LEU A 79 -5.59 -6.96 3.35
CA LEU A 79 -6.41 -7.66 4.32
C LEU A 79 -6.15 -7.08 5.70
N VAL A 80 -7.17 -6.57 6.34
CA VAL A 80 -7.08 -6.01 7.70
C VAL A 80 -7.92 -6.83 8.65
N ASP A 81 -7.27 -7.35 9.66
CA ASP A 81 -7.90 -8.00 10.78
C ASP A 81 -8.61 -6.95 11.66
N VAL A 82 -9.89 -7.16 11.89
CA VAL A 82 -10.74 -6.30 12.73
C VAL A 82 -11.30 -7.07 13.91
N SER A 83 -10.67 -8.16 14.31
CA SER A 83 -10.97 -8.92 15.51
C SER A 83 -10.83 -8.06 16.78
N GLY A 84 -11.36 -8.54 17.89
CA GLY A 84 -11.40 -7.76 19.14
C GLY A 84 -10.03 -7.35 19.68
N SER A 85 -8.99 -8.14 19.45
CA SER A 85 -7.60 -7.86 19.82
C SER A 85 -6.95 -6.74 18.99
N MET A 86 -7.49 -6.48 17.77
CA MET A 86 -6.95 -5.53 16.81
C MET A 86 -7.50 -4.11 16.93
N SER A 87 -8.38 -3.82 17.89
CA SER A 87 -9.13 -2.55 17.99
C SER A 87 -8.26 -1.28 17.92
N GLU A 88 -7.05 -1.31 18.49
CA GLU A 88 -6.10 -0.18 18.47
C GLU A 88 -5.39 -0.03 17.11
N SER A 89 -5.24 -1.12 16.37
CA SER A 89 -4.48 -1.16 15.11
C SER A 89 -5.33 -0.91 13.87
N VAL A 90 -6.66 -1.07 13.96
CA VAL A 90 -7.59 -0.95 12.82
C VAL A 90 -7.53 0.44 12.17
N VAL A 91 -7.46 1.50 12.99
CA VAL A 91 -7.38 2.90 12.51
C VAL A 91 -6.15 3.11 11.63
N TYR A 92 -5.00 2.66 12.10
CA TYR A 92 -3.74 2.78 11.35
C TYR A 92 -3.76 1.97 10.05
N SER A 93 -4.38 0.80 10.09
CA SER A 93 -4.48 -0.09 8.93
C SER A 93 -5.36 0.50 7.84
N ALA A 94 -6.55 1.03 8.21
CA ALA A 94 -7.46 1.68 7.28
C ALA A 94 -6.84 2.95 6.66
N LEU A 95 -6.18 3.78 7.47
CA LEU A 95 -5.46 4.96 6.98
C LEU A 95 -4.33 4.59 6.03
N THR A 96 -3.59 3.54 6.32
CA THR A 96 -2.51 3.07 5.45
C THR A 96 -3.05 2.59 4.11
N ALA A 97 -4.13 1.81 4.11
CA ALA A 97 -4.79 1.36 2.90
C ALA A 97 -5.30 2.53 2.05
N ALA A 98 -5.95 3.53 2.66
CA ALA A 98 -6.43 4.71 1.96
C ALA A 98 -5.30 5.50 1.28
N ILE A 99 -4.17 5.66 1.96
CA ILE A 99 -3.01 6.37 1.40
C ILE A 99 -2.38 5.58 0.24
N LEU A 100 -2.32 4.25 0.35
CA LEU A 100 -1.83 3.39 -0.74
C LEU A 100 -2.75 3.46 -1.96
N ALA A 101 -4.08 3.57 -1.73
CA ALA A 101 -5.07 3.71 -2.80
C ALA A 101 -5.01 5.04 -3.55
N GLU A 102 -4.45 6.09 -2.95
CA GLU A 102 -4.18 7.35 -3.67
C GLU A 102 -3.08 7.22 -4.74
N SER A 103 -2.33 6.11 -4.75
CA SER A 103 -1.28 5.90 -5.75
C SER A 103 -1.88 5.51 -7.10
N PRO A 104 -1.68 6.27 -8.19
CA PRO A 104 -2.23 5.97 -9.51
C PRO A 104 -1.60 4.72 -10.15
N ALA A 105 -0.55 4.17 -9.59
CA ALA A 105 0.14 2.98 -10.04
C ALA A 105 -0.42 1.69 -9.42
N LEU A 106 -1.38 1.80 -8.51
CA LEU A 106 -1.95 0.68 -7.77
C LEU A 106 -3.46 0.58 -8.03
N ASP A 107 -3.90 -0.64 -8.32
CA ASP A 107 -5.30 -1.05 -8.19
C ASP A 107 -5.46 -1.70 -6.80
N VAL A 108 -6.27 -1.14 -5.92
CA VAL A 108 -6.30 -1.54 -4.51
C VAL A 108 -7.63 -2.18 -4.16
N ASP A 109 -7.60 -3.45 -3.78
CA ASP A 109 -8.70 -4.12 -3.08
C ASP A 109 -8.47 -4.01 -1.57
N PHE A 110 -9.47 -3.53 -0.85
CA PHE A 110 -9.45 -3.41 0.61
C PHE A 110 -10.50 -4.34 1.23
N LEU A 111 -10.03 -5.30 2.00
CA LEU A 111 -10.86 -6.28 2.68
C LEU A 111 -10.59 -6.23 4.19
N ALA A 112 -11.65 -6.08 4.98
CA ALA A 112 -11.60 -6.25 6.43
C ALA A 112 -12.13 -7.63 6.80
N PHE A 113 -11.57 -8.27 7.80
CA PHE A 113 -12.02 -9.59 8.22
C PHE A 113 -11.96 -9.80 9.74
N SER A 114 -12.85 -10.65 10.22
CA SER A 114 -12.83 -11.26 11.54
C SER A 114 -13.20 -12.75 11.37
N THR A 115 -14.39 -13.17 11.74
CA THR A 115 -15.00 -14.45 11.34
C THR A 115 -15.63 -14.39 9.95
N GLU A 116 -15.91 -13.20 9.44
CA GLU A 116 -16.44 -12.93 8.12
C GLU A 116 -15.55 -11.94 7.40
N VAL A 117 -15.61 -11.95 6.05
CA VAL A 117 -14.83 -11.03 5.20
C VAL A 117 -15.75 -9.98 4.62
N LEU A 118 -15.43 -8.73 4.84
CA LEU A 118 -16.14 -7.56 4.34
C LEU A 118 -15.33 -6.86 3.26
N ASP A 119 -15.98 -6.52 2.15
CA ASP A 119 -15.34 -5.82 1.03
C ASP A 119 -15.57 -4.31 1.13
N PHE A 120 -14.50 -3.57 1.32
CA PHE A 120 -14.48 -2.11 1.40
C PHE A 120 -13.73 -1.44 0.24
N THR A 121 -13.49 -2.16 -0.84
CA THR A 121 -12.76 -1.64 -2.02
C THR A 121 -13.37 -0.35 -2.57
N GLY A 122 -14.70 -0.24 -2.58
CA GLY A 122 -15.40 0.97 -3.03
C GLY A 122 -15.27 2.18 -2.09
N HIS A 123 -14.86 1.99 -0.84
CA HIS A 123 -14.82 3.01 0.21
C HIS A 123 -13.40 3.34 0.68
N VAL A 124 -12.38 2.82 0.02
CA VAL A 124 -10.98 2.97 0.41
C VAL A 124 -10.49 4.43 0.46
N HIS A 125 -11.17 5.34 -0.23
CA HIS A 125 -10.88 6.78 -0.21
C HIS A 125 -11.51 7.53 0.97
N ASP A 126 -12.41 6.88 1.74
CA ASP A 126 -13.01 7.42 2.95
C ASP A 126 -12.78 6.48 4.15
N PRO A 127 -11.57 6.53 4.74
CA PRO A 127 -11.20 5.66 5.86
C PRO A 127 -12.04 5.88 7.12
N LEU A 128 -12.68 7.04 7.27
CA LEU A 128 -13.57 7.31 8.41
C LEU A 128 -14.88 6.54 8.30
N SER A 129 -15.48 6.50 7.13
CA SER A 129 -16.67 5.67 6.88
C SER A 129 -16.36 4.19 7.11
N LEU A 130 -15.18 3.72 6.65
CA LEU A 130 -14.72 2.35 6.91
C LEU A 130 -14.70 2.02 8.40
N LEU A 131 -14.14 2.91 9.22
CA LEU A 131 -14.04 2.70 10.67
C LEU A 131 -15.39 2.71 11.38
N LEU A 132 -16.38 3.44 10.86
CA LEU A 132 -17.73 3.50 11.42
C LEU A 132 -18.57 2.29 11.03
N GLU A 133 -18.33 1.70 9.87
CA GLU A 133 -19.06 0.54 9.38
C GLU A 133 -18.50 -0.78 9.92
N VAL A 134 -17.20 -0.83 10.24
CA VAL A 134 -16.56 -2.02 10.78
C VAL A 134 -16.88 -2.17 12.25
N SER A 135 -17.70 -3.16 12.58
CA SER A 135 -17.86 -3.62 13.96
C SER A 135 -16.61 -4.39 14.37
N VAL A 136 -15.76 -3.76 15.17
CA VAL A 136 -14.60 -4.44 15.76
C VAL A 136 -15.09 -5.50 16.74
N GLY A 137 -14.74 -6.77 16.51
CA GLY A 137 -15.14 -7.87 17.40
C GLY A 137 -15.19 -9.23 16.70
N GLY A 138 -15.47 -10.26 17.48
CA GLY A 138 -15.49 -11.64 17.00
C GLY A 138 -14.14 -12.36 17.08
N GLY A 139 -14.10 -13.57 16.54
CA GLY A 139 -12.87 -14.36 16.36
C GLY A 139 -12.13 -13.97 15.09
N THR A 140 -11.06 -14.69 14.78
CA THR A 140 -10.20 -14.44 13.61
C THR A 140 -10.15 -15.68 12.73
N ASP A 141 -10.46 -15.55 11.42
CA ASP A 141 -10.32 -16.60 10.40
C ASP A 141 -9.49 -16.05 9.23
N ILE A 142 -8.16 -16.06 9.42
CA ILE A 142 -7.20 -15.60 8.42
C ILE A 142 -7.24 -16.49 7.18
N ALA A 143 -7.44 -17.79 7.37
CA ALA A 143 -7.52 -18.75 6.26
C ALA A 143 -8.66 -18.40 5.29
N SER A 144 -9.84 -18.06 5.81
CA SER A 144 -10.99 -17.64 4.99
C SER A 144 -10.71 -16.32 4.27
N ALA A 145 -10.10 -15.34 4.96
CA ALA A 145 -9.71 -14.07 4.36
C ALA A 145 -8.72 -14.24 3.20
N LEU A 146 -7.70 -15.07 3.37
CA LEU A 146 -6.74 -15.39 2.30
C LEU A 146 -7.39 -16.10 1.12
N ARG A 147 -8.37 -16.98 1.36
CA ARG A 147 -9.13 -17.64 0.30
C ARG A 147 -9.94 -16.66 -0.53
N VAL A 148 -10.60 -15.69 0.11
CA VAL A 148 -11.30 -14.60 -0.57
C VAL A 148 -10.32 -13.74 -1.35
N ALA A 149 -9.20 -13.35 -0.76
CA ALA A 149 -8.15 -12.58 -1.45
C ALA A 149 -7.59 -13.32 -2.67
N ARG A 150 -7.37 -14.64 -2.56
CA ARG A 150 -6.92 -15.48 -3.68
C ARG A 150 -7.89 -15.45 -4.86
N SER A 151 -9.19 -15.40 -4.61
CA SER A 151 -10.19 -15.29 -5.66
C SER A 151 -10.15 -13.94 -6.41
N ARG A 152 -9.56 -12.92 -5.81
CA ARG A 152 -9.37 -11.58 -6.40
C ARG A 152 -8.09 -11.47 -7.24
N VAL A 153 -7.14 -12.37 -7.09
CA VAL A 153 -5.86 -12.34 -7.81
C VAL A 153 -6.10 -12.45 -9.31
N ARG A 154 -5.70 -11.42 -10.06
CA ARG A 154 -5.85 -11.36 -11.53
C ARG A 154 -4.56 -11.81 -12.22
N VAL A 155 -3.43 -11.22 -11.86
CA VAL A 155 -2.10 -11.55 -12.38
C VAL A 155 -1.17 -11.80 -11.19
N PRO A 156 -0.89 -13.06 -10.84
CA PRO A 156 -0.14 -13.38 -9.62
C PRO A 156 1.21 -12.66 -9.51
N SER A 157 2.00 -12.64 -10.57
CA SER A 157 3.32 -12.00 -10.59
C SER A 157 3.30 -10.47 -10.45
N ARG A 158 2.13 -9.84 -10.54
CA ARG A 158 1.88 -8.41 -10.35
C ARG A 158 0.88 -8.14 -9.22
N THR A 159 0.68 -9.12 -8.35
CA THR A 159 -0.17 -8.99 -7.17
C THR A 159 0.69 -8.98 -5.91
N LEU A 160 0.46 -7.97 -5.09
CA LEU A 160 0.98 -7.85 -3.75
C LEU A 160 -0.17 -7.98 -2.77
N LEU A 161 -0.10 -8.96 -1.88
CA LEU A 161 -1.07 -9.15 -0.81
C LEU A 161 -0.42 -8.74 0.52
N VAL A 162 -1.07 -7.81 1.22
CA VAL A 162 -0.67 -7.34 2.54
C VAL A 162 -1.70 -7.79 3.56
N LEU A 163 -1.29 -8.62 4.49
CA LEU A 163 -2.07 -9.05 5.64
C LEU A 163 -1.62 -8.25 6.87
N ILE A 164 -2.55 -7.56 7.54
CA ILE A 164 -2.32 -6.85 8.80
C ILE A 164 -3.13 -7.56 9.87
N SER A 165 -2.47 -8.24 10.82
CA SER A 165 -3.09 -9.06 11.85
C SER A 165 -2.13 -9.27 13.02
N ASP A 166 -2.66 -9.65 14.18
CA ASP A 166 -1.87 -10.17 15.31
C ASP A 166 -1.58 -11.67 15.15
N PHE A 167 -1.98 -12.28 14.05
CA PHE A 167 -1.80 -13.70 13.75
C PHE A 167 -2.44 -14.65 14.78
N GLU A 168 -3.48 -14.20 15.47
CA GLU A 168 -4.29 -15.07 16.35
C GLU A 168 -5.35 -15.80 15.50
N GLU A 169 -4.99 -16.93 14.94
CA GLU A 169 -5.91 -17.77 14.17
C GLU A 169 -6.79 -18.60 15.10
N PHE A 170 -8.10 -18.60 14.86
CA PHE A 170 -9.04 -19.39 15.65
C PHE A 170 -9.09 -20.83 15.14
N GLY A 171 -8.58 -21.78 15.93
CA GLY A 171 -8.60 -23.20 15.62
C GLY A 171 -7.29 -23.71 15.04
N SER A 172 -7.38 -24.49 13.96
CA SER A 172 -6.20 -25.08 13.30
C SER A 172 -5.57 -24.12 12.30
N ASP A 173 -4.27 -23.95 12.36
CA ASP A 173 -3.51 -23.15 11.40
C ASP A 173 -3.17 -23.88 10.09
N VAL A 174 -3.53 -25.18 9.96
CA VAL A 174 -3.30 -25.97 8.74
C VAL A 174 -3.96 -25.33 7.50
N PRO A 175 -5.24 -24.90 7.54
CA PRO A 175 -5.86 -24.21 6.41
C PRO A 175 -5.17 -22.89 6.07
N LEU A 176 -4.75 -22.12 7.07
CA LEU A 176 -4.00 -20.88 6.89
C LEU A 176 -2.70 -21.11 6.12
N LEU A 177 -1.91 -22.09 6.55
CA LEU A 177 -0.63 -22.41 5.90
C LEU A 177 -0.82 -22.89 4.46
N ALA A 178 -1.86 -23.71 4.20
CA ALA A 178 -2.20 -24.15 2.85
C ALA A 178 -2.55 -23.01 1.90
N GLU A 179 -3.30 -21.97 2.37
CA GLU A 179 -3.63 -20.81 1.55
C GLU A 179 -2.39 -19.94 1.31
N VAL A 180 -1.52 -19.76 2.30
CA VAL A 180 -0.25 -19.04 2.14
C VAL A 180 0.66 -19.72 1.11
N GLU A 181 0.85 -21.05 1.20
CA GLU A 181 1.63 -21.82 0.23
C GLU A 181 1.05 -21.75 -1.18
N ALA A 182 -0.27 -21.84 -1.31
CA ALA A 182 -0.95 -21.75 -2.61
C ALA A 182 -0.73 -20.38 -3.27
N LEU A 183 -0.87 -19.30 -2.51
CA LEU A 183 -0.62 -17.94 -2.98
C LEU A 183 0.85 -17.71 -3.33
N ALA A 184 1.78 -18.12 -2.46
CA ALA A 184 3.22 -17.99 -2.69
C ALA A 184 3.67 -18.75 -3.94
N THR A 185 3.22 -20.00 -4.08
CA THR A 185 3.54 -20.84 -5.24
C THR A 185 2.97 -20.31 -6.54
N SER A 186 1.83 -19.59 -6.50
CA SER A 186 1.26 -18.94 -7.67
C SER A 186 2.08 -17.75 -8.17
N GLY A 187 3.01 -17.23 -7.37
CA GLY A 187 3.83 -16.06 -7.68
C GLY A 187 3.32 -14.73 -7.11
N VAL A 188 2.32 -14.77 -6.23
CA VAL A 188 1.87 -13.58 -5.47
C VAL A 188 2.93 -13.21 -4.44
N THR A 189 3.25 -11.93 -4.33
CA THR A 189 4.13 -11.43 -3.25
C THR A 189 3.30 -11.24 -1.99
N LEU A 190 3.67 -11.94 -0.91
CA LEU A 190 2.95 -11.93 0.36
C LEU A 190 3.73 -11.16 1.43
N LEU A 191 3.08 -10.17 2.04
CA LEU A 191 3.60 -9.41 3.17
C LEU A 191 2.66 -9.57 4.36
N GLY A 192 3.18 -10.04 5.49
CA GLY A 192 2.50 -10.11 6.77
C GLY A 192 3.00 -9.01 7.69
N CYS A 193 2.10 -8.11 8.09
CA CYS A 193 2.40 -7.01 9.00
C CYS A 193 1.82 -7.35 10.37
N ALA A 194 2.69 -7.65 11.32
CA ALA A 194 2.26 -7.84 12.70
C ALA A 194 1.77 -6.51 13.29
N ALA A 195 0.62 -6.54 13.93
CA ALA A 195 0.02 -5.38 14.58
C ALA A 195 0.97 -4.78 15.63
N LEU A 196 1.07 -3.46 15.64
CA LEU A 196 1.82 -2.72 16.64
C LEU A 196 0.83 -2.04 17.59
N ASN A 197 1.08 -2.11 18.88
CA ASN A 197 0.38 -1.30 19.88
C ASN A 197 0.82 0.17 19.82
N ASP A 198 0.17 1.03 20.61
CA ASP A 198 0.49 2.47 20.71
C ASP A 198 1.94 2.77 21.09
N THR A 199 2.64 1.81 21.71
CA THR A 199 4.06 1.95 22.09
C THR A 199 5.02 1.48 21.00
N GLY A 200 4.50 1.01 19.86
CA GLY A 200 5.30 0.48 18.76
C GLY A 200 5.84 -0.94 18.99
N THR A 201 5.31 -1.64 20.02
CA THR A 201 5.66 -3.03 20.30
C THR A 201 4.69 -3.96 19.59
N GLY A 202 5.20 -4.96 18.88
CA GLY A 202 4.37 -5.98 18.24
C GLY A 202 3.75 -6.90 19.30
N VAL A 203 2.42 -6.93 19.34
CA VAL A 203 1.66 -7.92 20.10
C VAL A 203 1.04 -8.86 19.08
N TYR A 204 1.63 -10.04 18.91
CA TYR A 204 1.18 -11.00 17.89
C TYR A 204 1.63 -12.41 18.26
N ASN A 205 0.98 -13.42 17.69
CA ASN A 205 1.33 -14.82 17.84
C ASN A 205 2.60 -15.16 17.03
N ALA A 206 3.75 -15.10 17.71
CA ALA A 206 5.05 -15.36 17.08
C ALA A 206 5.18 -16.79 16.51
N GLY A 207 4.48 -17.75 17.11
CA GLY A 207 4.49 -19.15 16.66
C GLY A 207 3.81 -19.30 15.28
N ILE A 208 2.62 -18.75 15.13
CA ILE A 208 1.88 -18.76 13.85
C ILE A 208 2.61 -17.90 12.82
N ALA A 209 3.08 -16.70 13.20
CA ALA A 209 3.84 -15.83 12.32
C ALA A 209 5.10 -16.51 11.74
N ALA A 210 5.84 -17.26 12.55
CA ALA A 210 7.01 -18.03 12.08
C ALA A 210 6.63 -19.15 11.10
N ARG A 211 5.52 -19.85 11.34
CA ARG A 211 5.02 -20.91 10.43
C ARG A 211 4.55 -20.31 9.10
N VAL A 212 3.81 -19.22 9.14
CA VAL A 212 3.38 -18.46 7.96
C VAL A 212 4.58 -17.95 7.16
N ALA A 213 5.63 -17.49 7.85
CA ALA A 213 6.87 -17.10 7.19
C ALA A 213 7.56 -18.30 6.51
N GLY A 214 7.56 -19.46 7.14
CA GLY A 214 8.05 -20.72 6.55
C GLY A 214 7.24 -21.17 5.32
N ALA A 215 5.96 -20.82 5.24
CA ALA A 215 5.07 -21.12 4.12
C ALA A 215 5.23 -20.11 2.94
N GLY A 216 6.05 -19.07 3.06
CA GLY A 216 6.38 -18.16 1.97
C GLY A 216 5.89 -16.72 2.11
N MET A 217 5.26 -16.33 3.22
CA MET A 217 4.90 -14.94 3.50
C MET A 217 6.05 -14.24 4.23
N ARG A 218 6.43 -13.04 3.77
CA ARG A 218 7.41 -12.22 4.50
C ARG A 218 6.70 -11.53 5.66
N VAL A 219 7.04 -11.89 6.91
CA VAL A 219 6.41 -11.35 8.10
C VAL A 219 7.34 -10.37 8.81
N ALA A 220 6.83 -9.19 9.16
CA ALA A 220 7.55 -8.20 9.95
C ALA A 220 6.57 -7.32 10.77
N ALA A 221 7.01 -6.90 11.96
CA ALA A 221 6.34 -5.86 12.72
C ALA A 221 6.84 -4.51 12.19
N VAL A 222 6.02 -3.85 11.37
CA VAL A 222 6.42 -2.62 10.66
C VAL A 222 5.43 -1.49 10.89
N SER A 223 5.96 -0.28 10.96
CA SER A 223 5.11 0.91 11.00
C SER A 223 4.40 1.13 9.64
N PRO A 224 3.30 1.91 9.59
CA PRO A 224 2.65 2.27 8.32
C PRO A 224 3.61 2.88 7.29
N LEU A 225 4.59 3.66 7.75
CA LEU A 225 5.61 4.26 6.89
C LEU A 225 6.55 3.20 6.30
N ASP A 226 6.98 2.25 7.10
CA ASP A 226 7.87 1.18 6.63
C ASP A 226 7.13 0.22 5.71
N LEU A 227 5.83 -0.05 5.97
CA LEU A 227 4.98 -0.81 5.06
C LEU A 227 4.89 -0.14 3.69
N ALA A 228 4.62 1.17 3.65
CA ALA A 228 4.55 1.90 2.37
C ALA A 228 5.89 1.90 1.63
N ARG A 229 7.02 2.01 2.34
CA ARG A 229 8.36 1.88 1.75
C ARG A 229 8.58 0.48 1.19
N TRP A 230 8.15 -0.55 1.91
CA TRP A 230 8.27 -1.94 1.48
C TRP A 230 7.43 -2.22 0.24
N VAL A 231 6.16 -1.82 0.21
CA VAL A 231 5.29 -1.86 -0.97
C VAL A 231 5.96 -1.15 -2.15
N GLY A 232 6.44 0.07 -1.94
CA GLY A 232 7.14 0.83 -2.98
C GLY A 232 8.44 0.17 -3.48
N ALA A 233 9.15 -0.57 -2.64
CA ALA A 233 10.35 -1.32 -3.05
C ALA A 233 9.98 -2.51 -3.94
N VAL A 234 9.00 -3.31 -3.53
CA VAL A 234 8.51 -4.48 -4.31
C VAL A 234 8.05 -4.06 -5.70
N ILE A 235 7.27 -2.98 -5.81
CA ILE A 235 6.77 -2.48 -7.09
C ILE A 235 7.93 -2.05 -8.01
N ARG A 236 8.94 -1.34 -7.47
CA ARG A 236 10.11 -0.93 -8.25
C ARG A 236 10.96 -2.10 -8.72
N GLU A 237 11.09 -3.13 -7.92
CA GLU A 237 11.85 -4.35 -8.27
C GLU A 237 11.16 -5.14 -9.37
N GLY A 238 9.85 -5.32 -9.27
CA GLY A 238 9.06 -6.05 -10.25
C GLY A 238 8.76 -5.29 -11.54
N SER A 239 9.08 -3.99 -11.61
CA SER A 239 8.93 -3.16 -12.83
C SER A 239 10.21 -3.08 -13.66
N ARG A 240 11.25 -3.82 -13.28
CA ARG A 240 12.53 -3.93 -14.03
C ARG A 240 12.54 -5.14 -14.94
#